data_8fe6f36d9089f981d7742ea17b9a8f5a
#
_entry.id   8fe6f36d9089f981d7742ea17b9a8f5a
#
_cell.length_a   1.000
_cell.length_b   1.000
_cell.length_c   1.000
_cell.angle_alpha   90.00
_cell.angle_beta   90.00
_cell.angle_gamma   90.00
#
_symmetry.space_group_name_H-M   'P 1'
#
loop_
_entity.id
_entity.type
_entity.pdbx_description
1 polymer ?
#
loop_
_entity_poly.entity_id
_entity_poly.type
_entity_poly.pdbx_seq_one_letter_code
_entity_poly.pdbx_strand_id
1 'polypeptide(L)'
;MNIGIIVATDEELIEIKNIMSLYEEKDIYELNFVKGKINGKKVIVVKCGIGKVNAARTTQVLIDNFKISKVINIGAAGGINPELKIQDIVIGDRLVQYDFDISASGDYEKGEITDVGKYIVSDSELINICKRVLEKRIQMMLR
;
A
#
# COMPACT_ATOMS: atom_id res chain seq x y z
N MET A 1 11.10 14.77 2.90
CA MET A 1 10.17 13.75 3.40
C MET A 1 9.80 12.89 2.22
N ASN A 2 9.98 11.58 2.32
CA ASN A 2 9.78 10.65 1.20
C ASN A 2 8.50 9.84 1.44
N ILE A 3 7.79 9.53 0.36
CA ILE A 3 6.63 8.61 0.38
C ILE A 3 7.12 7.27 -0.16
N GLY A 4 6.92 6.20 0.59
CA GLY A 4 7.15 4.84 0.14
C GLY A 4 5.92 4.30 -0.58
N ILE A 5 6.11 3.68 -1.73
CA ILE A 5 5.05 2.98 -2.46
C ILE A 5 5.47 1.52 -2.61
N ILE A 6 4.61 0.62 -2.18
CA ILE A 6 4.83 -0.82 -2.27
C ILE A 6 3.81 -1.40 -3.23
N VAL A 7 4.29 -2.22 -4.14
CA VAL A 7 3.48 -2.96 -5.12
C VAL A 7 3.88 -4.43 -5.09
N ALA A 8 2.98 -5.32 -5.48
CA ALA A 8 3.24 -6.76 -5.41
C ALA A 8 3.82 -7.34 -6.71
N THR A 9 3.47 -6.78 -7.87
CA THR A 9 3.80 -7.35 -9.19
C THR A 9 4.58 -6.40 -10.07
N ASP A 10 5.11 -6.91 -11.17
CA ASP A 10 5.86 -6.12 -12.16
C ASP A 10 4.94 -5.18 -12.92
N GLU A 11 3.71 -5.60 -13.23
CA GLU A 11 2.72 -4.80 -13.92
C GLU A 11 2.37 -3.54 -13.09
N GLU A 12 2.13 -3.73 -11.79
CA GLU A 12 1.86 -2.62 -10.87
C GLU A 12 3.06 -1.65 -10.78
N LEU A 13 4.29 -2.18 -10.74
CA LEU A 13 5.51 -1.38 -10.72
C LEU A 13 5.68 -0.55 -11.99
N ILE A 14 5.45 -1.16 -13.16
CA ILE A 14 5.59 -0.50 -14.46
C ILE A 14 4.65 0.69 -14.55
N GLU A 15 3.39 0.54 -14.15
CA GLU A 15 2.41 1.63 -14.20
C GLU A 15 2.82 2.81 -13.30
N ILE A 16 3.39 2.55 -12.14
CA ILE A 16 3.91 3.62 -11.28
C ILE A 16 5.16 4.27 -11.91
N LYS A 17 6.07 3.47 -12.48
CA LYS A 17 7.29 3.99 -13.15
C LYS A 17 6.94 4.89 -14.33
N ASN A 18 5.90 4.59 -15.09
CA ASN A 18 5.45 5.37 -16.24
C ASN A 18 5.06 6.82 -15.89
N ILE A 19 4.59 7.06 -14.68
CA ILE A 19 4.21 8.41 -14.22
C ILE A 19 5.31 9.09 -13.37
N MET A 20 6.44 8.43 -13.17
CA MET A 20 7.58 8.96 -12.40
C MET A 20 8.58 9.70 -13.26
N SER A 21 9.15 10.76 -12.71
CA SER A 21 10.46 11.25 -13.14
C SER A 21 11.52 10.44 -12.38
N LEU A 22 12.19 9.56 -13.09
CA LEU A 22 13.18 8.62 -12.52
C LEU A 22 14.49 9.31 -12.23
N TYR A 23 15.16 8.96 -11.14
CA TYR A 23 16.48 9.44 -10.80
C TYR A 23 17.50 8.33 -10.61
N GLU A 24 17.17 7.36 -9.75
CA GLU A 24 18.14 6.40 -9.23
C GLU A 24 17.42 5.10 -8.87
N GLU A 25 18.08 3.98 -9.18
CA GLU A 25 17.73 2.67 -8.67
C GLU A 25 18.78 2.21 -7.67
N LYS A 26 18.35 1.53 -6.61
CA LYS A 26 19.23 1.00 -5.59
C LYS A 26 18.76 -0.38 -5.14
N ASP A 27 19.66 -1.35 -5.23
CA ASP A 27 19.41 -2.69 -4.74
C ASP A 27 19.85 -2.84 -3.28
N ILE A 28 18.94 -3.37 -2.45
CA ILE A 28 19.19 -3.70 -1.05
C ILE A 28 18.52 -5.04 -0.77
N TYR A 29 19.28 -6.04 -0.35
CA TYR A 29 18.77 -7.40 -0.06
C TYR A 29 17.90 -7.97 -1.19
N GLU A 30 18.37 -7.86 -2.44
CA GLU A 30 17.68 -8.35 -3.65
C GLU A 30 16.35 -7.61 -3.95
N LEU A 31 16.07 -6.50 -3.29
CA LEU A 31 14.94 -5.64 -3.56
C LEU A 31 15.42 -4.41 -4.35
N ASN A 32 14.83 -4.15 -5.51
CA ASN A 32 15.13 -2.99 -6.34
C ASN A 32 14.26 -1.80 -5.91
N PHE A 33 14.86 -0.78 -5.32
CA PHE A 33 14.21 0.46 -4.90
C PHE A 33 14.40 1.53 -5.97
N VAL A 34 13.29 2.01 -6.51
CA VAL A 34 13.25 3.04 -7.55
C VAL A 34 12.92 4.39 -6.92
N LYS A 35 13.89 5.31 -6.91
CA LYS A 35 13.69 6.67 -6.40
C LYS A 35 13.28 7.60 -7.54
N GLY A 36 12.32 8.48 -7.30
CA GLY A 36 11.88 9.43 -8.30
C GLY A 36 10.94 10.49 -7.73
N LYS A 37 10.21 11.16 -8.62
CA LYS A 37 9.13 12.09 -8.24
C LYS A 37 7.86 11.78 -9.00
N ILE A 38 6.74 11.95 -8.31
CA ILE A 38 5.41 12.01 -8.92
C ILE A 38 4.82 13.38 -8.57
N ASN A 39 4.49 14.17 -9.57
CA ASN A 39 3.98 15.55 -9.39
C ASN A 39 4.84 16.38 -8.40
N GLY A 40 6.16 16.29 -8.54
CA GLY A 40 7.12 17.01 -7.70
C GLY A 40 7.36 16.43 -6.30
N LYS A 41 6.58 15.46 -5.84
CA LYS A 41 6.74 14.78 -4.56
C LYS A 41 7.76 13.66 -4.68
N LYS A 42 8.71 13.59 -3.75
CA LYS A 42 9.70 12.51 -3.70
C LYS A 42 9.05 11.19 -3.31
N VAL A 43 9.23 10.19 -4.14
CA VAL A 43 8.71 8.83 -3.92
C VAL A 43 9.82 7.81 -4.02
N ILE A 44 9.66 6.70 -3.30
CA ILE A 44 10.48 5.52 -3.44
C ILE A 44 9.53 4.35 -3.64
N VAL A 45 9.64 3.71 -4.78
CA VAL A 45 8.77 2.59 -5.17
C VAL A 45 9.56 1.31 -5.11
N VAL A 46 8.93 0.24 -4.65
CA VAL A 46 9.55 -1.08 -4.59
C VAL A 46 8.50 -2.17 -4.85
N LYS A 47 8.88 -3.15 -5.66
CA LYS A 47 8.12 -4.40 -5.78
C LYS A 47 8.51 -5.32 -4.64
N CYS A 48 7.53 -5.71 -3.82
CA CYS A 48 7.77 -6.63 -2.71
C CYS A 48 7.62 -8.10 -3.08
N GLY A 49 6.89 -8.41 -4.17
CA GLY A 49 6.41 -9.76 -4.43
C GLY A 49 5.10 -10.07 -3.70
N ILE A 50 4.50 -11.20 -4.01
CA ILE A 50 3.22 -11.63 -3.46
C ILE A 50 3.40 -12.18 -2.04
N GLY A 51 2.48 -11.86 -1.15
CA GLY A 51 2.36 -12.43 0.19
C GLY A 51 2.78 -11.49 1.32
N LYS A 52 2.18 -11.71 2.49
CA LYS A 52 2.32 -10.85 3.68
C LYS A 52 3.77 -10.78 4.22
N VAL A 53 4.49 -11.88 4.16
CA VAL A 53 5.89 -11.96 4.61
C VAL A 53 6.77 -11.07 3.71
N ASN A 54 6.61 -11.15 2.40
CA ASN A 54 7.33 -10.30 1.45
C ASN A 54 6.99 -8.83 1.64
N ALA A 55 5.71 -8.50 1.83
CA ALA A 55 5.27 -7.14 2.09
C ALA A 55 5.87 -6.58 3.38
N ALA A 56 5.85 -7.35 4.48
CA ALA A 56 6.41 -6.94 5.77
C ALA A 56 7.94 -6.73 5.70
N ARG A 57 8.68 -7.70 5.13
CA ARG A 57 10.13 -7.61 4.92
C ARG A 57 10.48 -6.34 4.13
N THR A 58 9.81 -6.15 3.00
CA THR A 58 10.10 -5.03 2.09
C THR A 58 9.78 -3.68 2.73
N THR A 59 8.66 -3.61 3.47
CA THR A 59 8.27 -2.38 4.19
C THR A 59 9.31 -2.01 5.23
N GLN A 60 9.82 -2.97 6.00
CA GLN A 60 10.85 -2.70 6.99
C GLN A 60 12.14 -2.20 6.35
N VAL A 61 12.62 -2.87 5.28
CA VAL A 61 13.81 -2.41 4.53
C VAL A 61 13.62 -1.00 3.97
N LEU A 62 12.43 -0.70 3.43
CA LEU A 62 12.07 0.63 2.91
C LEU A 62 12.16 1.70 4.01
N ILE A 63 11.59 1.45 5.17
CA ILE A 63 11.59 2.40 6.31
C ILE A 63 13.02 2.64 6.81
N ASP A 64 13.78 1.60 7.02
CA ASP A 64 15.13 1.68 7.60
C ASP A 64 16.12 2.43 6.70
N ASN A 65 15.96 2.35 5.39
CA ASN A 65 16.96 2.87 4.45
C ASN A 65 16.63 4.22 3.79
N PHE A 66 15.37 4.70 3.83
CA PHE A 66 14.96 5.80 2.97
C PHE A 66 14.26 6.98 3.66
N LYS A 67 14.27 7.08 4.97
CA LYS A 67 13.59 8.16 5.73
C LYS A 67 12.14 8.36 5.27
N ILE A 68 11.38 7.28 5.23
CA ILE A 68 9.99 7.25 4.82
C ILE A 68 9.11 7.87 5.91
N SER A 69 8.13 8.67 5.50
CA SER A 69 7.15 9.27 6.40
C SER A 69 5.75 8.68 6.27
N LYS A 70 5.42 8.19 5.08
CA LYS A 70 4.14 7.55 4.75
C LYS A 70 4.42 6.38 3.83
N VAL A 71 3.72 5.28 4.02
CA VAL A 71 3.74 4.12 3.12
C VAL A 71 2.36 3.98 2.49
N ILE A 72 2.34 3.78 1.17
CA ILE A 72 1.14 3.51 0.39
C ILE A 72 1.32 2.15 -0.27
N ASN A 73 0.42 1.23 0.00
CA ASN A 73 0.33 -0.03 -0.73
C ASN A 73 -0.70 0.13 -1.85
N ILE A 74 -0.30 -0.17 -3.08
CA ILE A 74 -1.16 -0.08 -4.26
C ILE A 74 -1.14 -1.42 -4.98
N GLY A 75 -2.31 -1.90 -5.36
CA GLY A 75 -2.41 -3.16 -6.10
C GLY A 75 -3.83 -3.56 -6.39
N ALA A 76 -3.98 -4.67 -7.12
CA ALA A 76 -5.27 -5.29 -7.37
C ALA A 76 -5.74 -6.07 -6.13
N ALA A 77 -7.04 -6.06 -5.89
CA ALA A 77 -7.67 -6.81 -4.79
C ALA A 77 -8.94 -7.51 -5.26
N GLY A 78 -9.25 -8.64 -4.63
CA GLY A 78 -10.53 -9.33 -4.85
C GLY A 78 -11.69 -8.55 -4.20
N GLY A 79 -12.72 -8.23 -4.98
CA GLY A 79 -13.94 -7.63 -4.49
C GLY A 79 -14.84 -8.69 -3.83
N ILE A 80 -15.11 -8.53 -2.53
CA ILE A 80 -16.03 -9.43 -1.79
C ILE A 80 -17.45 -8.86 -1.78
N ASN A 81 -17.60 -7.54 -1.71
CA ASN A 81 -18.90 -6.89 -1.77
C ASN A 81 -19.49 -7.06 -3.19
N PRO A 82 -20.72 -7.61 -3.33
CA PRO A 82 -21.35 -7.84 -4.63
C PRO A 82 -21.66 -6.56 -5.43
N GLU A 83 -21.64 -5.40 -4.79
CA GLU A 83 -21.83 -4.11 -5.47
C GLU A 83 -20.55 -3.63 -6.19
N LEU A 84 -19.38 -4.17 -5.84
CA LEU A 84 -18.11 -3.81 -6.47
C LEU A 84 -18.02 -4.36 -7.90
N LYS A 85 -17.50 -3.53 -8.78
CA LYS A 85 -17.23 -3.86 -10.19
C LYS A 85 -15.74 -3.82 -10.46
N ILE A 86 -15.33 -4.47 -11.54
CA ILE A 86 -13.98 -4.36 -12.07
C ILE A 86 -13.69 -2.88 -12.38
N GLN A 87 -12.51 -2.39 -11.98
CA GLN A 87 -12.05 -0.99 -12.07
C GLN A 87 -12.57 -0.07 -10.95
N ASP A 88 -13.36 -0.53 -10.01
CA ASP A 88 -13.66 0.26 -8.83
C ASP A 88 -12.39 0.47 -7.99
N ILE A 89 -12.27 1.68 -7.43
CA ILE A 89 -11.17 2.02 -6.53
C ILE A 89 -11.65 1.89 -5.08
N VAL A 90 -10.99 1.01 -4.34
CA VAL A 90 -11.26 0.80 -2.92
C VAL A 90 -10.15 1.42 -2.08
N ILE A 91 -10.51 2.24 -1.10
CA ILE A 91 -9.58 2.80 -0.12
C ILE A 91 -9.80 2.06 1.19
N GLY A 92 -8.80 1.29 1.63
CA GLY A 92 -8.86 0.59 2.91
C GLY A 92 -8.75 1.58 4.08
N ASP A 93 -9.77 1.65 4.93
CA ASP A 93 -9.74 2.45 6.16
C ASP A 93 -9.15 1.65 7.33
N ARG A 94 -9.29 0.34 7.30
CA ARG A 94 -8.72 -0.61 8.27
C ARG A 94 -8.49 -1.97 7.62
N LEU A 95 -7.53 -2.69 8.15
CA LEU A 95 -7.10 -4.00 7.68
C LEU A 95 -7.24 -5.03 8.80
N VAL A 96 -7.48 -6.29 8.42
CA VAL A 96 -7.49 -7.43 9.33
C VAL A 96 -6.76 -8.62 8.71
N GLN A 97 -5.99 -9.34 9.49
CA GLN A 97 -5.41 -10.63 9.06
C GLN A 97 -6.43 -11.76 9.26
N TYR A 98 -7.46 -11.84 8.41
CA TYR A 98 -8.58 -12.77 8.57
C TYR A 98 -8.19 -14.26 8.61
N ASP A 99 -7.02 -14.61 8.08
CA ASP A 99 -6.44 -15.96 8.04
C ASP A 99 -5.48 -16.25 9.20
N PHE A 100 -5.28 -15.30 10.11
CA PHE A 100 -4.51 -15.49 11.34
C PHE A 100 -5.45 -15.87 12.48
N ASP A 101 -5.19 -17.01 13.13
CA ASP A 101 -6.06 -17.55 14.16
C ASP A 101 -5.22 -18.16 15.29
N ILE A 102 -5.24 -17.51 16.44
CA ILE A 102 -4.59 -17.96 17.67
C ILE A 102 -5.62 -18.15 18.80
N SER A 103 -6.91 -18.23 18.49
CA SER A 103 -7.98 -18.36 19.47
C SER A 103 -7.85 -19.59 20.39
N ALA A 104 -7.17 -20.62 19.92
CA ALA A 104 -6.85 -21.80 20.73
C ALA A 104 -5.82 -21.55 21.85
N SER A 105 -5.11 -20.41 21.81
CA SER A 105 -4.03 -20.08 22.77
C SER A 105 -4.47 -19.15 23.90
N GLY A 106 -5.76 -18.75 23.96
CA GLY A 106 -6.29 -17.84 25.00
C GLY A 106 -7.49 -17.04 24.51
N ASP A 107 -7.76 -15.90 25.14
CA ASP A 107 -8.88 -15.02 24.86
C ASP A 107 -8.61 -14.11 23.65
N TYR A 108 -8.24 -14.69 22.50
CA TYR A 108 -8.00 -13.97 21.25
C TYR A 108 -9.11 -14.23 20.23
N GLU A 109 -9.49 -13.20 19.50
CA GLU A 109 -10.38 -13.35 18.36
C GLU A 109 -9.61 -13.74 17.09
N LYS A 110 -10.26 -14.44 16.17
CA LYS A 110 -9.70 -14.67 14.84
C LYS A 110 -9.37 -13.33 14.15
N GLY A 111 -8.15 -13.22 13.62
CA GLY A 111 -7.62 -11.99 13.01
C GLY A 111 -6.97 -11.02 13.99
N GLU A 112 -6.98 -11.34 15.28
CA GLU A 112 -6.32 -10.53 16.30
C GLU A 112 -4.82 -10.86 16.38
N ILE A 113 -4.01 -9.81 16.30
CA ILE A 113 -2.54 -9.92 16.40
C ILE A 113 -2.13 -9.48 17.80
N THR A 114 -1.35 -10.29 18.49
CA THR A 114 -0.82 -9.99 19.82
C THR A 114 -0.15 -8.62 19.85
N ASP A 115 -0.45 -7.82 20.85
CA ASP A 115 0.08 -6.46 21.07
C ASP A 115 -0.29 -5.41 20.01
N VAL A 116 -1.04 -5.79 18.97
CA VAL A 116 -1.50 -4.89 17.89
C VAL A 116 -3.01 -4.73 17.88
N GLY A 117 -3.74 -5.82 18.17
CA GLY A 117 -5.19 -5.91 18.10
C GLY A 117 -5.69 -6.48 16.78
N LYS A 118 -7.01 -6.47 16.60
CA LYS A 118 -7.67 -7.07 15.45
C LYS A 118 -7.60 -6.21 14.19
N TYR A 119 -7.68 -4.89 14.34
CA TYR A 119 -7.72 -3.96 13.21
C TYR A 119 -6.51 -3.05 13.18
N ILE A 120 -5.84 -3.00 12.04
CA ILE A 120 -4.79 -2.03 11.73
C ILE A 120 -5.45 -0.87 10.98
N VAL A 121 -5.48 0.30 11.60
CA VAL A 121 -6.15 1.49 11.05
C VAL A 121 -5.21 2.21 10.08
N SER A 122 -5.72 2.57 8.92
CA SER A 122 -4.99 3.34 7.91
C SER A 122 -4.86 4.82 8.31
N ASP A 123 -3.88 5.51 7.73
CA ASP A 123 -3.63 6.93 7.98
C ASP A 123 -4.82 7.79 7.52
N SER A 124 -5.47 8.46 8.47
CA SER A 124 -6.68 9.25 8.22
C SER A 124 -6.44 10.45 7.28
N GLU A 125 -5.25 11.05 7.31
CA GLU A 125 -4.88 12.13 6.42
C GLU A 125 -4.81 11.64 4.96
N LEU A 126 -4.16 10.50 4.72
CA LEU A 126 -4.09 9.89 3.39
C LEU A 126 -5.48 9.48 2.89
N ILE A 127 -6.31 8.87 3.73
CA ILE A 127 -7.70 8.53 3.38
C ILE A 127 -8.46 9.76 2.91
N ASN A 128 -8.40 10.86 3.67
CA ASN A 128 -9.08 12.11 3.34
C ASN A 128 -8.56 12.74 2.04
N ILE A 129 -7.25 12.65 1.76
CA ILE A 129 -6.66 13.09 0.51
C ILE A 129 -7.21 12.26 -0.66
N CYS A 130 -7.20 10.93 -0.54
CA CYS A 130 -7.71 10.03 -1.57
C CYS A 130 -9.20 10.30 -1.89
N LYS A 131 -10.04 10.41 -0.86
CA LYS A 131 -11.47 10.73 -1.04
C LYS A 131 -11.67 12.02 -1.83
N ARG A 132 -11.01 13.11 -1.43
CA ARG A 132 -11.10 14.41 -2.14
C ARG A 132 -10.66 14.34 -3.60
N VAL A 133 -9.62 13.54 -3.90
CA VAL A 133 -9.13 13.39 -5.28
C VAL A 133 -10.13 12.61 -6.13
N LEU A 134 -10.71 11.54 -5.60
CA LEU A 134 -11.72 10.74 -6.29
C LEU A 134 -13.00 11.51 -6.54
N GLU A 135 -13.50 12.25 -5.57
CA GLU A 135 -14.69 13.11 -5.72
C GLU A 135 -14.50 14.14 -6.83
N LYS A 136 -13.36 14.81 -6.90
CA LYS A 136 -13.04 15.75 -7.99
C LYS A 136 -13.00 15.08 -9.36
N ARG A 137 -12.46 13.87 -9.43
CA ARG A 137 -12.38 13.12 -10.70
C ARG A 137 -13.77 12.73 -11.20
N ILE A 138 -14.65 12.26 -10.32
CA ILE A 138 -16.04 11.94 -10.65
C ILE A 138 -16.77 13.19 -11.17
N GLN A 139 -16.63 14.35 -10.52
CA GLN A 139 -17.23 15.60 -10.96
C GLN A 139 -16.72 16.07 -12.33
N MET A 140 -15.46 15.80 -12.68
CA MET A 140 -14.89 16.12 -14.00
C MET A 140 -15.40 15.20 -15.12
N MET A 141 -15.74 13.95 -14.79
CA MET A 141 -16.27 12.98 -15.78
C MET A 141 -17.77 13.17 -16.06
N LEU A 142 -18.49 13.88 -15.19
CA LEU A 142 -19.91 14.17 -15.34
C LEU A 142 -20.21 15.52 -16.02
N ARG A 143 -19.19 16.25 -16.46
CA ARG A 143 -19.27 17.48 -17.25
C ARG A 143 -18.92 17.21 -18.71
#